data_340d6cf11cd7650405f368c5c8c1535a
#
_entry.id   340d6cf11cd7650405f368c5c8c1535a
#
_cell.length_a   1.000
_cell.length_b   1.000
_cell.length_c   1.000
_cell.angle_alpha   90.00
_cell.angle_beta   90.00
_cell.angle_gamma   90.00
#
_symmetry.space_group_name_H-M   'P 1'
#
loop_
_entity.id
_entity.type
_entity.pdbx_description
1 polymer ?
#
loop_
_entity_poly.entity_id
_entity_poly.type
_entity_poly.pdbx_seq_one_letter_code
_entity_poly.pdbx_strand_id
1 'polypeptide(L)'
;VTGEADIVAELYARNKDKAPEPGTLRGLEQTFRQKTGIPPTGIAFENQLNLSINQEKLLLYQISYNELYRVLRTAFKENSVAMLHSYQQYLPISIAGDEKTVNQVLQETLIQTQPDSKTGEVNFIPLRELIKVTPAEDLKSITAGRNGEYIPYKFYGVEDAEQLMTEVKEVTNETGDWDIGFSGSFFSNQKMLDELVVILFISLLLMYFILAAQFESFMQPLLVLMEIPIDVAFALVLLWICGHTLNLMSAIGLIVTCGIVINDSILKLDAINELRKEGVPLLEAIHEAGRRRLRPIIMTSLTTIFAMVPLLFSYDLGSELQKPLSIAMIGTMTIGTLVSLFIIPLLYWFIYRNKVKR
;
A
#
# COMPACT_ATOMS: atom_id res chain seq x y z
N VAL A 1 6.08 11.27 7.60
CA VAL A 1 5.07 10.72 6.68
C VAL A 1 5.70 9.50 6.02
N THR A 2 5.41 8.30 6.50
CA THR A 2 5.96 7.03 6.00
C THR A 2 4.84 6.12 5.49
N GLY A 3 3.80 6.71 4.85
CA GLY A 3 2.75 5.96 4.19
C GLY A 3 3.10 5.65 2.73
N GLU A 4 2.53 4.58 2.16
CA GLU A 4 2.51 4.38 0.71
C GLU A 4 1.86 5.60 0.04
N ALA A 5 2.38 5.97 -1.15
CA ALA A 5 1.80 7.06 -1.91
C ALA A 5 0.40 6.67 -2.39
N ASP A 6 -0.53 7.64 -2.40
CA ASP A 6 -1.89 7.41 -2.87
C ASP A 6 -1.87 7.03 -4.35
N ILE A 7 -1.14 7.80 -5.15
CA ILE A 7 -0.92 7.53 -6.57
C ILE A 7 0.57 7.67 -6.87
N VAL A 8 1.09 6.72 -7.63
CA VAL A 8 2.43 6.77 -8.22
C VAL A 8 2.27 6.79 -9.72
N ALA A 9 2.66 7.89 -10.35
CA ALA A 9 2.76 7.96 -11.80
C ALA A 9 4.11 7.37 -12.22
N GLU A 10 4.07 6.26 -12.94
CA GLU A 10 5.20 5.52 -13.46
C GLU A 10 5.49 5.98 -14.88
N LEU A 11 6.56 6.74 -15.06
CA LEU A 11 6.95 7.21 -16.40
C LEU A 11 7.99 6.28 -17.00
N TYR A 12 7.64 5.67 -18.11
CA TYR A 12 8.49 4.78 -18.90
C TYR A 12 9.04 5.56 -20.10
N ALA A 13 10.37 5.65 -20.23
CA ALA A 13 10.97 6.29 -21.39
C ALA A 13 10.70 5.47 -22.67
N ARG A 14 10.15 6.10 -23.72
CA ARG A 14 9.95 5.47 -25.03
C ARG A 14 11.27 5.11 -25.70
N ASN A 15 12.24 5.98 -25.57
CA ASN A 15 13.59 5.73 -26.08
C ASN A 15 14.47 5.18 -24.94
N LYS A 16 14.72 3.88 -24.96
CA LYS A 16 15.52 3.18 -23.93
C LYS A 16 17.03 3.44 -24.06
N ASP A 17 17.48 3.96 -25.20
CA ASP A 17 18.91 4.19 -25.46
C ASP A 17 19.41 5.53 -24.90
N LYS A 18 18.49 6.41 -24.52
CA LYS A 18 18.83 7.72 -23.98
C LYS A 18 18.40 7.83 -22.52
N ALA A 19 19.35 7.98 -21.61
CA ALA A 19 19.04 8.25 -20.22
C ALA A 19 18.29 9.60 -20.10
N PRO A 20 17.24 9.69 -19.28
CA PRO A 20 16.49 10.92 -19.11
C PRO A 20 17.36 12.00 -18.45
N GLU A 21 17.38 13.18 -19.04
CA GLU A 21 18.15 14.31 -18.53
C GLU A 21 17.50 14.86 -17.24
N PRO A 22 18.29 15.12 -16.17
CA PRO A 22 17.77 15.67 -14.90
C PRO A 22 16.96 16.95 -15.07
N GLY A 23 17.34 17.81 -16.03
CA GLY A 23 16.61 19.04 -16.35
C GLY A 23 15.17 18.79 -16.85
N THR A 24 14.99 17.78 -17.71
CA THR A 24 13.68 17.40 -18.24
C THR A 24 12.77 16.87 -17.12
N LEU A 25 13.33 16.06 -16.22
CA LEU A 25 12.59 15.50 -15.10
C LEU A 25 12.11 16.57 -14.10
N ARG A 26 12.97 17.55 -13.81
CA ARG A 26 12.57 18.71 -12.97
C ARG A 26 11.52 19.58 -13.67
N GLY A 27 11.60 19.73 -14.98
CA GLY A 27 10.59 20.44 -15.77
C GLY A 27 9.23 19.74 -15.67
N LEU A 28 9.19 18.41 -15.79
CA LEU A 28 7.98 17.62 -15.61
C LEU A 28 7.41 17.73 -14.19
N GLU A 29 8.27 17.69 -13.17
CA GLU A 29 7.86 17.86 -11.77
C GLU A 29 7.18 19.22 -11.55
N GLN A 30 7.73 20.29 -12.09
CA GLN A 30 7.12 21.61 -12.00
C GLN A 30 5.80 21.71 -12.76
N THR A 31 5.70 21.09 -13.94
CA THR A 31 4.47 21.07 -14.73
C THR A 31 3.36 20.27 -14.02
N PHE A 32 3.69 19.13 -13.45
CA PHE A 32 2.75 18.35 -12.62
C PHE A 32 2.26 19.18 -11.44
N ARG A 33 3.18 19.83 -10.70
CA ARG A 33 2.81 20.70 -9.59
C ARG A 33 1.88 21.85 -9.99
N GLN A 34 2.10 22.44 -11.16
CA GLN A 34 1.26 23.54 -11.64
C GLN A 34 -0.13 23.10 -12.08
N LYS A 35 -0.25 21.95 -12.76
CA LYS A 35 -1.55 21.44 -13.22
C LYS A 35 -2.36 20.78 -12.11
N THR A 36 -1.73 19.93 -11.30
CA THR A 36 -2.45 19.15 -10.27
C THR A 36 -2.58 19.88 -8.93
N GLY A 37 -1.83 20.96 -8.71
CA GLY A 37 -1.75 21.65 -7.40
C GLY A 37 -1.03 20.85 -6.31
N ILE A 38 -0.69 19.58 -6.55
CA ILE A 38 -0.04 18.67 -5.59
C ILE A 38 1.43 18.50 -6.02
N PRO A 39 2.40 18.82 -5.15
CA PRO A 39 3.80 18.61 -5.46
C PRO A 39 4.13 17.10 -5.48
N PRO A 40 4.55 16.54 -6.62
CA PRO A 40 5.02 15.18 -6.66
C PRO A 40 6.34 15.04 -5.91
N THR A 41 6.59 13.86 -5.37
CA THR A 41 7.82 13.47 -4.68
C THR A 41 8.33 12.14 -5.24
N GLY A 42 9.52 11.73 -4.85
CA GLY A 42 10.03 10.39 -5.18
C GLY A 42 11.22 10.39 -6.11
N ILE A 43 11.58 11.52 -6.74
CA ILE A 43 12.82 11.66 -7.51
C ILE A 43 13.87 12.30 -6.61
N ALA A 44 15.00 11.64 -6.49
CA ALA A 44 16.17 12.19 -5.84
C ALA A 44 17.33 12.18 -6.85
N PHE A 45 18.02 13.29 -6.92
CA PHE A 45 19.22 13.42 -7.73
C PHE A 45 20.47 13.35 -6.84
N GLU A 46 21.52 12.78 -7.37
CA GLU A 46 22.83 12.70 -6.73
C GLU A 46 23.87 13.36 -7.60
N ASN A 47 24.68 14.21 -6.97
CA ASN A 47 25.81 14.82 -7.65
C ASN A 47 26.89 13.78 -7.85
N GLN A 48 27.26 13.51 -9.09
CA GLN A 48 28.31 12.59 -9.48
C GLN A 48 29.47 13.34 -10.13
N LEU A 49 30.64 12.74 -10.09
CA LEU A 49 31.79 13.20 -10.83
C LEU A 49 32.11 12.21 -11.94
N ASN A 50 31.90 12.61 -13.18
CA ASN A 50 32.25 11.79 -14.33
C ASN A 50 33.72 11.96 -14.64
N LEU A 51 34.46 10.87 -14.55
CA LEU A 51 35.88 10.80 -14.90
C LEU A 51 35.99 10.34 -16.34
N SER A 52 36.23 11.27 -17.27
CA SER A 52 36.43 10.93 -18.69
C SER A 52 37.91 10.82 -18.99
N ILE A 53 38.28 9.73 -19.67
CA ILE A 53 39.67 9.43 -20.01
C ILE A 53 40.03 10.12 -21.34
N ASN A 54 41.18 10.83 -21.38
CA ASN A 54 41.72 11.36 -22.59
C ASN A 54 42.49 10.29 -23.36
N GLN A 55 41.86 9.70 -24.37
CA GLN A 55 42.45 8.64 -25.18
C GLN A 55 43.70 9.08 -25.95
N GLU A 56 43.79 10.33 -26.42
CA GLU A 56 44.94 10.84 -27.14
C GLU A 56 46.18 10.87 -26.25
N LYS A 57 46.03 11.32 -24.99
CA LYS A 57 47.12 11.34 -24.02
C LYS A 57 47.52 9.93 -23.56
N LEU A 58 46.56 8.98 -23.46
CA LEU A 58 46.87 7.58 -23.18
C LEU A 58 47.79 6.98 -24.25
N LEU A 59 47.45 7.23 -25.52
CA LEU A 59 48.26 6.75 -26.66
C LEU A 59 49.64 7.48 -26.70
N LEU A 60 49.67 8.76 -26.44
CA LEU A 60 50.90 9.54 -26.44
C LEU A 60 51.91 9.04 -25.41
N TYR A 61 51.42 8.68 -24.20
CA TYR A 61 52.24 8.20 -23.10
C TYR A 61 52.38 6.67 -23.07
N GLN A 62 51.79 5.98 -24.03
CA GLN A 62 51.77 4.52 -24.16
C GLN A 62 51.29 3.79 -22.89
N ILE A 63 50.31 4.39 -22.22
CA ILE A 63 49.73 3.80 -21.00
C ILE A 63 48.54 2.90 -21.37
N SER A 64 48.54 1.67 -20.83
CA SER A 64 47.46 0.74 -21.06
C SER A 64 46.22 1.12 -20.24
N TYR A 65 45.03 0.91 -20.85
CA TYR A 65 43.74 1.18 -20.17
C TYR A 65 43.61 0.36 -18.86
N ASN A 66 44.08 -0.87 -18.87
CA ASN A 66 44.02 -1.76 -17.68
C ASN A 66 44.91 -1.23 -16.54
N GLU A 67 46.02 -0.65 -16.85
CA GLU A 67 46.92 -0.08 -15.84
C GLU A 67 46.33 1.20 -15.25
N LEU A 68 45.82 2.10 -16.10
CA LEU A 68 45.09 3.27 -15.64
C LEU A 68 43.93 2.90 -14.72
N TYR A 69 43.11 1.92 -15.13
CA TYR A 69 41.99 1.44 -14.34
C TYR A 69 42.43 0.86 -13.00
N ARG A 70 43.51 0.08 -12.97
CA ARG A 70 44.07 -0.46 -11.73
C ARG A 70 44.54 0.63 -10.76
N VAL A 71 45.22 1.65 -11.27
CA VAL A 71 45.70 2.76 -10.47
C VAL A 71 44.55 3.60 -9.93
N LEU A 72 43.56 3.91 -10.76
CA LEU A 72 42.33 4.59 -10.36
C LEU A 72 41.58 3.82 -9.27
N ARG A 73 41.36 2.54 -9.49
CA ARG A 73 40.70 1.68 -8.51
C ARG A 73 41.42 1.66 -7.17
N THR A 74 42.75 1.67 -7.18
CA THR A 74 43.56 1.69 -5.95
C THR A 74 43.50 3.05 -5.27
N ALA A 75 43.49 4.13 -6.05
CA ALA A 75 43.48 5.52 -5.53
C ALA A 75 42.13 5.88 -4.89
N PHE A 76 40.99 5.34 -5.41
CA PHE A 76 39.65 5.66 -4.93
C PHE A 76 38.98 4.53 -4.13
N LYS A 77 39.63 3.38 -3.96
CA LYS A 77 39.05 2.27 -3.20
C LYS A 77 39.25 2.48 -1.69
N GLU A 78 38.18 2.37 -0.93
CA GLU A 78 38.29 2.14 0.51
C GLU A 78 39.03 0.83 0.78
N ASN A 79 40.18 0.92 1.43
CA ASN A 79 40.97 -0.24 1.79
C ASN A 79 40.40 -0.88 3.06
N SER A 80 39.38 -1.71 2.95
CA SER A 80 38.95 -2.55 4.04
C SER A 80 39.98 -3.67 4.26
N VAL A 81 40.63 -3.67 5.41
CA VAL A 81 41.71 -4.62 5.75
C VAL A 81 41.18 -5.88 6.39
N ALA A 82 40.10 -5.78 7.16
CA ALA A 82 39.49 -6.89 7.86
C ALA A 82 38.02 -6.63 8.14
N MET A 83 37.27 -7.69 8.40
CA MET A 83 35.91 -7.64 8.91
C MET A 83 35.91 -8.04 10.38
N LEU A 84 35.45 -7.17 11.26
CA LEU A 84 35.21 -7.51 12.66
C LEU A 84 33.83 -8.14 12.80
N HIS A 85 33.82 -9.39 13.26
CA HIS A 85 32.59 -10.09 13.61
C HIS A 85 32.22 -9.76 15.06
N SER A 86 31.20 -8.95 15.26
CA SER A 86 30.53 -8.78 16.54
C SER A 86 29.18 -9.50 16.49
N TYR A 87 28.69 -9.93 17.63
CA TYR A 87 27.56 -10.85 17.86
C TYR A 87 26.33 -10.68 16.94
N GLN A 88 26.14 -9.53 16.30
CA GLN A 88 25.03 -9.25 15.36
C GLN A 88 25.40 -8.27 14.22
N GLN A 89 26.64 -7.82 14.11
CA GLN A 89 27.03 -6.84 13.09
C GLN A 89 28.39 -7.18 12.48
N TYR A 90 28.49 -7.01 11.16
CA TYR A 90 29.73 -7.07 10.42
C TYR A 90 30.26 -5.63 10.26
N LEU A 91 31.35 -5.30 10.97
CA LEU A 91 31.99 -4.00 10.92
C LEU A 91 33.25 -4.08 10.06
N PRO A 92 33.31 -3.42 8.90
CA PRO A 92 34.54 -3.35 8.11
C PRO A 92 35.56 -2.46 8.82
N ILE A 93 36.78 -2.95 8.99
CA ILE A 93 37.92 -2.16 9.43
C ILE A 93 38.57 -1.62 8.15
N SER A 94 38.52 -0.32 7.95
CA SER A 94 39.18 0.35 6.82
C SER A 94 40.33 1.22 7.31
N ILE A 95 41.42 1.25 6.52
CA ILE A 95 42.50 2.23 6.72
C ILE A 95 42.08 3.49 5.97
N ALA A 96 41.74 4.53 6.72
CA ALA A 96 41.49 5.86 6.18
C ALA A 96 42.75 6.71 6.30
N GLY A 97 43.14 7.34 5.21
CA GLY A 97 44.13 8.45 5.24
C GLY A 97 43.42 9.78 5.49
N ASP A 98 44.15 10.87 5.40
CA ASP A 98 43.56 12.21 5.43
C ASP A 98 42.53 12.38 4.31
N GLU A 99 41.43 13.07 4.61
CA GLU A 99 40.38 13.37 3.61
C GLU A 99 40.97 14.24 2.48
N LYS A 100 41.13 13.63 1.30
CA LYS A 100 41.60 14.31 0.11
C LYS A 100 40.46 14.53 -0.86
N THR A 101 40.43 15.71 -1.48
CA THR A 101 39.46 15.94 -2.57
C THR A 101 39.86 15.12 -3.80
N VAL A 102 38.87 14.81 -4.66
CA VAL A 102 39.10 14.05 -5.91
C VAL A 102 40.23 14.69 -6.75
N ASN A 103 40.26 16.00 -6.83
CA ASN A 103 41.32 16.73 -7.55
C ASN A 103 42.73 16.55 -6.94
N GLN A 104 42.83 16.52 -5.61
CA GLN A 104 44.09 16.24 -4.92
C GLN A 104 44.57 14.82 -5.16
N VAL A 105 43.65 13.83 -5.08
CA VAL A 105 43.96 12.44 -5.37
C VAL A 105 44.47 12.28 -6.81
N LEU A 106 43.82 12.89 -7.78
CA LEU A 106 44.23 12.83 -9.18
C LEU A 106 45.56 13.55 -9.44
N GLN A 107 45.91 14.56 -8.66
CA GLN A 107 47.15 15.31 -8.81
C GLN A 107 48.35 14.62 -8.13
N GLU A 108 48.12 13.94 -6.99
CA GLU A 108 49.19 13.30 -6.23
C GLU A 108 49.45 11.85 -6.68
N THR A 109 48.42 11.19 -7.27
CA THR A 109 48.58 9.84 -7.79
C THR A 109 49.31 9.84 -9.13
N LEU A 110 50.48 9.21 -9.15
CA LEU A 110 51.30 9.09 -10.34
C LEU A 110 51.12 7.73 -11.00
N ILE A 111 51.09 7.74 -12.33
CA ILE A 111 51.10 6.53 -13.16
C ILE A 111 52.44 6.48 -13.93
N GLN A 112 53.02 5.30 -14.00
CA GLN A 112 54.26 5.04 -14.67
C GLN A 112 54.06 4.88 -16.18
N THR A 113 54.85 5.56 -17.03
CA THR A 113 54.86 5.36 -18.48
C THR A 113 55.69 4.10 -18.81
N GLN A 114 55.49 3.56 -20.02
CA GLN A 114 56.42 2.56 -20.52
C GLN A 114 57.82 3.15 -20.71
N PRO A 115 58.89 2.35 -20.51
CA PRO A 115 60.26 2.83 -20.73
C PRO A 115 60.46 3.31 -22.18
N ASP A 116 61.06 4.47 -22.34
CA ASP A 116 61.43 4.96 -23.68
C ASP A 116 62.36 3.95 -24.34
N SER A 117 62.03 3.53 -25.59
CA SER A 117 62.80 2.54 -26.36
C SER A 117 64.26 2.96 -26.63
N LYS A 118 64.60 4.28 -26.47
CA LYS A 118 65.93 4.81 -26.75
C LYS A 118 66.75 5.05 -25.50
N THR A 119 66.12 5.54 -24.40
CA THR A 119 66.82 5.96 -23.18
C THR A 119 66.62 5.01 -22.02
N GLY A 120 65.61 4.12 -22.09
CA GLY A 120 65.22 3.24 -20.96
C GLY A 120 64.65 3.98 -19.77
N GLU A 121 64.46 5.30 -19.87
CA GLU A 121 63.90 6.10 -18.78
C GLU A 121 62.39 5.94 -18.66
N VAL A 122 61.95 5.94 -17.42
CA VAL A 122 60.54 5.79 -17.04
C VAL A 122 60.08 7.12 -16.48
N ASN A 123 59.03 7.65 -17.02
CA ASN A 123 58.43 8.91 -16.54
C ASN A 123 57.19 8.64 -15.68
N PHE A 124 56.96 9.49 -14.70
CA PHE A 124 55.78 9.47 -13.86
C PHE A 124 54.87 10.64 -14.19
N ILE A 125 53.61 10.37 -14.49
CA ILE A 125 52.62 11.36 -14.90
C ILE A 125 51.48 11.37 -13.91
N PRO A 126 51.00 12.54 -13.43
CA PRO A 126 49.86 12.62 -12.57
C PRO A 126 48.57 12.23 -13.32
N LEU A 127 47.67 11.52 -12.65
CA LEU A 127 46.41 11.07 -13.24
C LEU A 127 45.56 12.22 -13.80
N ARG A 128 45.68 13.43 -13.22
CA ARG A 128 45.00 14.64 -13.70
C ARG A 128 45.30 14.96 -15.16
N GLU A 129 46.45 14.58 -15.69
CA GLU A 129 46.80 14.80 -17.09
C GLU A 129 46.02 13.90 -18.04
N LEU A 130 45.63 12.73 -17.56
CA LEU A 130 44.94 11.68 -18.34
C LEU A 130 43.42 11.70 -18.19
N ILE A 131 42.92 12.36 -17.12
CA ILE A 131 41.52 12.30 -16.72
C ILE A 131 40.94 13.71 -16.63
N LYS A 132 39.81 13.92 -17.28
CA LYS A 132 38.99 15.12 -17.15
C LYS A 132 37.83 14.82 -16.19
N VAL A 133 37.70 15.62 -15.14
CA VAL A 133 36.61 15.58 -14.17
C VAL A 133 35.53 16.54 -14.61
N THR A 134 34.32 16.04 -14.82
CA THR A 134 33.15 16.85 -15.11
C THR A 134 32.07 16.56 -14.06
N PRO A 135 31.56 17.58 -13.36
CA PRO A 135 30.43 17.40 -12.49
C PRO A 135 29.21 16.99 -13.34
N ALA A 136 28.50 15.99 -12.90
CA ALA A 136 27.28 15.52 -13.50
C ALA A 136 26.23 15.31 -12.38
N GLU A 137 24.99 15.36 -12.73
CA GLU A 137 23.87 15.03 -11.85
C GLU A 137 23.15 13.84 -12.46
N ASP A 138 22.82 12.85 -11.64
CA ASP A 138 22.12 11.65 -12.09
C ASP A 138 21.07 11.23 -11.07
N LEU A 139 20.21 10.33 -11.46
CA LEU A 139 19.20 9.76 -10.56
C LEU A 139 19.87 8.93 -9.45
N LYS A 140 19.52 9.22 -8.21
CA LYS A 140 20.03 8.49 -7.04
C LYS A 140 19.62 7.02 -7.02
N SER A 141 18.46 6.71 -7.58
CA SER A 141 17.91 5.34 -7.62
C SER A 141 17.13 5.10 -8.90
N ILE A 142 17.28 3.93 -9.46
CA ILE A 142 16.49 3.44 -10.59
C ILE A 142 15.43 2.51 -10.02
N THR A 143 14.17 2.77 -10.39
CA THR A 143 13.04 1.94 -9.98
C THR A 143 12.63 1.06 -11.15
N ALA A 144 12.40 -0.23 -10.89
CA ALA A 144 11.95 -1.18 -11.91
C ALA A 144 10.64 -1.85 -11.49
N GLY A 145 9.72 -2.00 -12.43
CA GLY A 145 8.44 -2.64 -12.28
C GLY A 145 8.25 -3.78 -13.28
N ARG A 146 7.01 -4.25 -13.42
CA ARG A 146 6.68 -5.35 -14.36
C ARG A 146 6.96 -4.99 -15.83
N ASN A 147 6.86 -3.71 -16.19
CA ASN A 147 7.01 -3.21 -17.55
C ASN A 147 8.43 -2.69 -17.87
N GLY A 148 9.36 -2.81 -16.92
CA GLY A 148 10.73 -2.33 -17.05
C GLY A 148 11.08 -1.22 -16.06
N GLU A 149 12.12 -0.46 -16.38
CA GLU A 149 12.57 0.67 -15.58
C GLU A 149 11.64 1.86 -15.77
N TYR A 150 11.30 2.55 -14.67
CA TYR A 150 10.43 3.71 -14.67
C TYR A 150 10.86 4.76 -13.65
N ILE A 151 10.41 5.99 -13.86
CA ILE A 151 10.63 7.11 -12.96
C ILE A 151 9.35 7.31 -12.13
N PRO A 152 9.42 7.17 -10.80
CA PRO A 152 8.24 7.29 -9.94
C PRO A 152 7.99 8.75 -9.53
N TYR A 153 6.84 9.30 -9.89
CA TYR A 153 6.30 10.51 -9.30
C TYR A 153 5.19 10.16 -8.33
N LYS A 154 5.44 10.35 -7.04
CA LYS A 154 4.56 9.96 -5.94
C LYS A 154 3.71 11.14 -5.50
N PHE A 155 2.41 10.96 -5.47
CA PHE A 155 1.43 11.94 -5.00
C PHE A 155 0.79 11.45 -3.70
N TYR A 156 0.67 12.37 -2.73
CA TYR A 156 0.11 12.14 -1.41
C TYR A 156 -1.01 13.12 -1.14
N GLY A 157 -2.04 12.70 -0.38
CA GLY A 157 -3.17 13.54 -0.03
C GLY A 157 -4.08 13.83 -1.23
N VAL A 158 -4.25 12.84 -2.11
CA VAL A 158 -5.05 12.98 -3.33
C VAL A 158 -6.53 12.81 -2.99
N GLU A 159 -7.33 13.88 -3.16
CA GLU A 159 -8.79 13.83 -2.92
C GLU A 159 -9.52 13.19 -4.10
N ASP A 160 -9.16 13.55 -5.33
CA ASP A 160 -9.74 13.00 -6.56
C ASP A 160 -8.66 12.33 -7.41
N ALA A 161 -8.62 11.00 -7.32
CA ALA A 161 -7.62 10.18 -8.01
C ALA A 161 -7.84 10.17 -9.53
N GLU A 162 -9.09 10.19 -10.01
CA GLU A 162 -9.40 10.12 -11.42
C GLU A 162 -9.04 11.43 -12.14
N GLN A 163 -9.32 12.56 -11.50
CA GLN A 163 -8.95 13.87 -12.02
C GLN A 163 -7.42 13.98 -12.10
N LEU A 164 -6.69 13.65 -11.03
CA LEU A 164 -5.23 13.69 -11.01
C LEU A 164 -4.60 12.81 -12.10
N MET A 165 -5.09 11.58 -12.28
CA MET A 165 -4.60 10.69 -13.32
C MET A 165 -4.84 11.26 -14.73
N THR A 166 -5.96 11.93 -14.94
CA THR A 166 -6.27 12.56 -16.23
C THR A 166 -5.33 13.72 -16.52
N GLU A 167 -5.12 14.61 -15.55
CA GLU A 167 -4.21 15.76 -15.66
C GLU A 167 -2.75 15.32 -15.88
N VAL A 168 -2.29 14.29 -15.16
CA VAL A 168 -0.93 13.75 -15.34
C VAL A 168 -0.77 13.08 -16.72
N LYS A 169 -1.79 12.37 -17.23
CA LYS A 169 -1.78 11.81 -18.58
C LYS A 169 -1.71 12.90 -19.65
N GLU A 170 -2.45 13.99 -19.49
CA GLU A 170 -2.41 15.11 -20.44
C GLU A 170 -1.01 15.70 -20.54
N VAL A 171 -0.36 16.02 -19.39
CA VAL A 171 1.00 16.55 -19.37
C VAL A 171 1.97 15.59 -20.03
N THR A 172 1.84 14.29 -19.76
CA THR A 172 2.75 13.29 -20.31
C THR A 172 2.59 13.12 -21.82
N ASN A 173 1.35 13.20 -22.32
CA ASN A 173 1.05 13.12 -23.75
C ASN A 173 1.53 14.37 -24.51
N GLU A 174 1.48 15.55 -23.89
CA GLU A 174 2.00 16.79 -24.49
C GLU A 174 3.52 16.73 -24.73
N THR A 175 4.27 16.03 -23.89
CA THR A 175 5.72 15.85 -24.03
C THR A 175 6.12 14.78 -25.04
N GLY A 176 5.26 13.79 -25.29
CA GLY A 176 5.42 12.74 -26.31
C GLY A 176 6.54 11.71 -26.07
N ASP A 177 7.43 11.93 -25.12
CA ASP A 177 8.63 11.12 -24.89
C ASP A 177 8.41 9.96 -23.89
N TRP A 178 7.26 9.92 -23.23
CA TRP A 178 6.98 9.04 -22.12
C TRP A 178 5.70 8.23 -22.31
N ASP A 179 5.76 6.96 -21.91
CA ASP A 179 4.58 6.16 -21.65
C ASP A 179 4.29 6.18 -20.15
N ILE A 180 3.01 6.22 -19.78
CA ILE A 180 2.60 6.36 -18.39
C ILE A 180 1.84 5.14 -17.89
N GLY A 181 2.23 4.68 -16.70
CA GLY A 181 1.49 3.74 -15.87
C GLY A 181 1.10 4.38 -14.54
N PHE A 182 0.15 3.78 -13.85
CA PHE A 182 -0.23 4.21 -12.52
C PHE A 182 -0.24 3.04 -11.56
N SER A 183 0.27 3.27 -10.36
CA SER A 183 0.21 2.36 -9.21
C SER A 183 0.00 3.16 -7.93
N GLY A 184 0.02 2.52 -6.78
CA GLY A 184 -0.16 3.17 -5.50
C GLY A 184 -1.26 2.53 -4.67
N SER A 185 -1.45 3.05 -3.44
CA SER A 185 -2.41 2.51 -2.49
C SER A 185 -3.85 2.60 -2.97
N PHE A 186 -4.18 3.60 -3.80
CA PHE A 186 -5.52 3.74 -4.40
C PHE A 186 -5.93 2.49 -5.19
N PHE A 187 -5.09 2.01 -6.10
CA PHE A 187 -5.39 0.82 -6.91
C PHE A 187 -5.37 -0.47 -6.10
N SER A 188 -4.43 -0.56 -5.14
CA SER A 188 -4.36 -1.70 -4.25
C SER A 188 -5.63 -1.82 -3.40
N ASN A 189 -6.09 -0.71 -2.83
CA ASN A 189 -7.30 -0.67 -2.02
C ASN A 189 -8.55 -0.98 -2.84
N GLN A 190 -8.68 -0.42 -4.05
CA GLN A 190 -9.81 -0.68 -4.93
C GLN A 190 -9.89 -2.15 -5.32
N LYS A 191 -8.79 -2.73 -5.76
CA LYS A 191 -8.74 -4.16 -6.09
C LYS A 191 -9.06 -5.06 -4.90
N MET A 192 -8.56 -4.74 -3.71
CA MET A 192 -8.88 -5.46 -2.49
C MET A 192 -10.35 -5.36 -2.11
N LEU A 193 -10.99 -4.19 -2.30
CA LEU A 193 -12.43 -4.03 -2.07
C LEU A 193 -13.26 -4.88 -3.02
N ASP A 194 -12.90 -4.92 -4.30
CA ASP A 194 -13.57 -5.76 -5.30
C ASP A 194 -13.46 -7.26 -4.94
N GLU A 195 -12.27 -7.72 -4.53
CA GLU A 195 -12.06 -9.08 -4.06
C GLU A 195 -12.89 -9.39 -2.80
N LEU A 196 -12.99 -8.44 -1.85
CA LEU A 196 -13.82 -8.60 -0.65
C LEU A 196 -15.30 -8.70 -0.96
N VAL A 197 -15.82 -7.94 -1.94
CA VAL A 197 -17.22 -8.02 -2.38
C VAL A 197 -17.52 -9.41 -2.94
N VAL A 198 -16.62 -9.98 -3.73
CA VAL A 198 -16.77 -11.36 -4.24
C VAL A 198 -16.77 -12.38 -3.10
N ILE A 199 -15.83 -12.25 -2.15
CA ILE A 199 -15.76 -13.13 -0.97
C ILE A 199 -17.04 -13.02 -0.13
N LEU A 200 -17.54 -11.80 0.10
CA LEU A 200 -18.78 -11.55 0.81
C LEU A 200 -19.95 -12.25 0.13
N PHE A 201 -20.07 -12.10 -1.20
CA PHE A 201 -21.17 -12.75 -1.94
C PHE A 201 -21.12 -14.27 -1.86
N ILE A 202 -19.95 -14.89 -2.02
CA ILE A 202 -19.75 -16.33 -1.87
C ILE A 202 -20.10 -16.78 -0.44
N SER A 203 -19.65 -16.02 0.57
CA SER A 203 -19.92 -16.29 1.98
C SER A 203 -21.42 -16.24 2.28
N LEU A 204 -22.14 -15.23 1.76
CA LEU A 204 -23.60 -15.13 1.92
C LEU A 204 -24.35 -16.28 1.24
N LEU A 205 -23.89 -16.69 0.07
CA LEU A 205 -24.48 -17.80 -0.66
C LEU A 205 -24.29 -19.13 0.10
N LEU A 206 -23.10 -19.40 0.61
CA LEU A 206 -22.82 -20.57 1.45
C LEU A 206 -23.66 -20.53 2.73
N MET A 207 -23.73 -19.38 3.39
CA MET A 207 -24.54 -19.19 4.60
C MET A 207 -26.03 -19.46 4.31
N TYR A 208 -26.55 -18.96 3.19
CA TYR A 208 -27.93 -19.23 2.78
C TYR A 208 -28.20 -20.72 2.68
N PHE A 209 -27.35 -21.51 2.05
CA PHE A 209 -27.54 -22.95 1.91
C PHE A 209 -27.44 -23.69 3.26
N ILE A 210 -26.49 -23.30 4.10
CA ILE A 210 -26.36 -23.89 5.46
C ILE A 210 -27.62 -23.62 6.28
N LEU A 211 -28.12 -22.38 6.27
CA LEU A 211 -29.32 -22.00 6.99
C LEU A 211 -30.58 -22.66 6.40
N ALA A 212 -30.65 -22.82 5.08
CA ALA A 212 -31.76 -23.51 4.44
C ALA A 212 -31.83 -24.99 4.87
N ALA A 213 -30.66 -25.64 5.01
CA ALA A 213 -30.60 -27.01 5.55
C ALA A 213 -30.96 -27.06 7.03
N GLN A 214 -30.50 -26.10 7.85
CA GLN A 214 -30.75 -26.04 9.28
C GLN A 214 -32.23 -25.78 9.62
N PHE A 215 -32.87 -24.85 8.92
CA PHE A 215 -34.27 -24.49 9.16
C PHE A 215 -35.27 -25.34 8.37
N GLU A 216 -34.80 -26.25 7.51
CA GLU A 216 -35.65 -27.02 6.60
C GLU A 216 -36.63 -26.12 5.81
N SER A 217 -36.19 -24.90 5.46
CA SER A 217 -36.99 -23.86 4.85
C SER A 217 -36.13 -22.92 4.01
N PHE A 218 -36.55 -22.63 2.79
CA PHE A 218 -35.89 -21.66 1.94
C PHE A 218 -36.25 -20.21 2.28
N MET A 219 -37.36 -19.98 3.02
CA MET A 219 -37.83 -18.62 3.33
C MET A 219 -37.18 -18.03 4.60
N GLN A 220 -36.86 -18.87 5.58
CA GLN A 220 -36.29 -18.38 6.83
C GLN A 220 -34.87 -17.84 6.69
N PRO A 221 -33.95 -18.45 5.90
CA PRO A 221 -32.64 -17.85 5.62
C PRO A 221 -32.76 -16.48 4.95
N LEU A 222 -33.70 -16.33 4.04
CA LEU A 222 -33.89 -15.04 3.36
C LEU A 222 -34.30 -13.93 4.33
N LEU A 223 -35.11 -14.26 5.34
CA LEU A 223 -35.47 -13.33 6.42
C LEU A 223 -34.24 -12.85 7.21
N VAL A 224 -33.36 -13.81 7.56
CA VAL A 224 -32.13 -13.50 8.30
C VAL A 224 -31.20 -12.66 7.45
N LEU A 225 -31.00 -13.00 6.19
CA LEU A 225 -30.11 -12.27 5.29
C LEU A 225 -30.59 -10.85 4.96
N MET A 226 -31.90 -10.56 5.12
CA MET A 226 -32.38 -9.16 4.98
C MET A 226 -31.84 -8.20 6.04
N GLU A 227 -31.25 -8.70 7.12
CA GLU A 227 -30.60 -7.90 8.13
C GLU A 227 -29.34 -7.22 7.61
N ILE A 228 -28.54 -7.94 6.79
CA ILE A 228 -27.22 -7.48 6.30
C ILE A 228 -27.26 -6.13 5.58
N PRO A 229 -28.15 -5.88 4.60
CA PRO A 229 -28.21 -4.58 3.94
C PRO A 229 -28.50 -3.41 4.90
N ILE A 230 -29.31 -3.67 5.94
CA ILE A 230 -29.65 -2.65 6.95
C ILE A 230 -28.42 -2.33 7.82
N ASP A 231 -27.73 -3.38 8.26
CA ASP A 231 -26.54 -3.27 9.10
C ASP A 231 -25.40 -2.55 8.37
N VAL A 232 -25.15 -2.96 7.12
CA VAL A 232 -24.11 -2.33 6.28
C VAL A 232 -24.45 -0.85 6.01
N ALA A 233 -25.70 -0.55 5.65
CA ALA A 233 -26.11 0.82 5.38
C ALA A 233 -25.88 1.73 6.60
N PHE A 234 -26.27 1.27 7.79
CA PHE A 234 -26.10 2.03 9.03
C PHE A 234 -24.63 2.22 9.39
N ALA A 235 -23.82 1.19 9.25
CA ALA A 235 -22.39 1.27 9.51
C ALA A 235 -21.68 2.26 8.55
N LEU A 236 -22.07 2.28 7.27
CA LEU A 236 -21.56 3.26 6.31
C LEU A 236 -21.96 4.69 6.68
N VAL A 237 -23.20 4.90 7.13
CA VAL A 237 -23.65 6.20 7.62
C VAL A 237 -22.84 6.62 8.86
N LEU A 238 -22.58 5.71 9.78
CA LEU A 238 -21.79 6.01 10.98
C LEU A 238 -20.33 6.33 10.63
N LEU A 239 -19.71 5.59 9.71
CA LEU A 239 -18.38 5.90 9.19
C LEU A 239 -18.33 7.30 8.60
N TRP A 240 -19.32 7.66 7.78
CA TRP A 240 -19.41 8.98 7.17
C TRP A 240 -19.57 10.10 8.22
N ILE A 241 -20.43 9.93 9.23
CA ILE A 241 -20.60 10.90 10.34
C ILE A 241 -19.30 11.07 11.12
N CYS A 242 -18.52 10.00 11.31
CA CYS A 242 -17.24 10.06 12.02
C CYS A 242 -16.08 10.59 11.13
N GLY A 243 -16.34 10.95 9.87
CA GLY A 243 -15.33 11.50 8.95
C GLY A 243 -14.35 10.45 8.40
N HIS A 244 -14.70 9.17 8.45
CA HIS A 244 -13.90 8.08 7.91
C HIS A 244 -14.46 7.57 6.59
N THR A 245 -13.55 7.20 5.68
CA THR A 245 -13.90 6.57 4.40
C THR A 245 -13.97 5.05 4.52
N LEU A 246 -14.70 4.42 3.59
CA LEU A 246 -14.69 2.97 3.44
C LEU A 246 -13.30 2.55 2.95
N ASN A 247 -12.58 1.84 3.79
CA ASN A 247 -11.27 1.27 3.49
C ASN A 247 -11.27 -0.25 3.73
N LEU A 248 -10.16 -0.92 3.40
CA LEU A 248 -10.01 -2.36 3.60
C LEU A 248 -10.36 -2.80 5.03
N MET A 249 -9.89 -2.04 6.04
CA MET A 249 -10.09 -2.41 7.45
C MET A 249 -11.55 -2.26 7.88
N SER A 250 -12.23 -1.19 7.47
CA SER A 250 -13.67 -1.03 7.74
C SER A 250 -14.51 -2.08 7.02
N ALA A 251 -14.14 -2.47 5.78
CA ALA A 251 -14.81 -3.53 5.04
C ALA A 251 -14.67 -4.90 5.72
N ILE A 252 -13.47 -5.24 6.22
CA ILE A 252 -13.25 -6.45 7.03
C ILE A 252 -14.12 -6.39 8.30
N GLY A 253 -14.16 -5.25 8.98
CA GLY A 253 -15.01 -5.05 10.16
C GLY A 253 -16.49 -5.32 9.88
N LEU A 254 -17.00 -4.80 8.77
CA LEU A 254 -18.38 -5.05 8.31
C LEU A 254 -18.65 -6.54 8.11
N ILE A 255 -17.80 -7.23 7.34
CA ILE A 255 -17.97 -8.66 7.01
C ILE A 255 -17.98 -9.52 8.28
N VAL A 256 -17.02 -9.31 9.17
CA VAL A 256 -16.91 -10.07 10.43
C VAL A 256 -18.11 -9.82 11.30
N THR A 257 -18.54 -8.58 11.44
CA THR A 257 -19.65 -8.22 12.35
C THR A 257 -21.00 -8.69 11.82
N CYS A 258 -21.22 -8.64 10.49
CA CYS A 258 -22.42 -9.24 9.89
C CYS A 258 -22.56 -10.72 10.26
N GLY A 259 -21.45 -11.49 10.25
CA GLY A 259 -21.46 -12.88 10.68
C GLY A 259 -21.83 -13.08 12.15
N ILE A 260 -21.43 -12.15 13.04
CA ILE A 260 -21.76 -12.20 14.48
C ILE A 260 -23.23 -11.88 14.71
N VAL A 261 -23.74 -10.82 14.08
CA VAL A 261 -25.14 -10.36 14.24
C VAL A 261 -26.13 -11.40 13.73
N ILE A 262 -25.87 -11.99 12.57
CA ILE A 262 -26.70 -13.04 11.99
C ILE A 262 -26.88 -14.23 12.95
N ASN A 263 -25.84 -14.58 13.72
CA ASN A 263 -25.91 -15.64 14.69
C ASN A 263 -27.00 -15.37 15.77
N ASP A 264 -27.14 -14.13 16.21
CA ASP A 264 -28.18 -13.72 17.18
C ASP A 264 -29.59 -13.91 16.58
N SER A 265 -29.78 -13.54 15.32
CA SER A 265 -31.05 -13.73 14.58
C SER A 265 -31.39 -15.20 14.35
N ILE A 266 -30.39 -16.03 14.03
CA ILE A 266 -30.55 -17.49 13.89
C ILE A 266 -31.07 -18.09 15.20
N LEU A 267 -30.40 -17.82 16.32
CA LEU A 267 -30.78 -18.36 17.63
C LEU A 267 -32.17 -17.93 18.05
N LYS A 268 -32.60 -16.74 17.65
CA LYS A 268 -33.95 -16.26 17.95
C LYS A 268 -35.01 -16.96 17.11
N LEU A 269 -34.78 -17.12 15.81
CA LEU A 269 -35.70 -17.83 14.92
C LEU A 269 -35.80 -19.30 15.29
N ASP A 270 -34.70 -19.92 15.68
CA ASP A 270 -34.67 -21.29 16.14
C ASP A 270 -35.56 -21.48 17.41
N ALA A 271 -35.41 -20.58 18.38
CA ALA A 271 -36.26 -20.59 19.59
C ALA A 271 -37.75 -20.37 19.25
N ILE A 272 -38.10 -19.53 18.28
CA ILE A 272 -39.48 -19.38 17.81
C ILE A 272 -39.99 -20.67 17.17
N ASN A 273 -39.18 -21.29 16.32
CA ASN A 273 -39.54 -22.53 15.65
C ASN A 273 -39.77 -23.71 16.64
N GLU A 274 -38.92 -23.82 17.68
CA GLU A 274 -39.02 -24.80 18.74
C GLU A 274 -40.34 -24.66 19.49
N LEU A 275 -40.68 -23.47 19.96
CA LEU A 275 -41.94 -23.19 20.64
C LEU A 275 -43.15 -23.45 19.74
N ARG A 276 -43.05 -23.19 18.45
CA ARG A 276 -44.11 -23.52 17.50
C ARG A 276 -44.28 -25.01 17.28
N LYS A 277 -43.21 -25.80 17.30
CA LYS A 277 -43.27 -27.27 17.26
C LYS A 277 -43.95 -27.84 18.52
N GLU A 278 -43.80 -27.17 19.65
CA GLU A 278 -44.49 -27.49 20.91
C GLU A 278 -45.99 -27.12 20.91
N GLY A 279 -46.48 -26.47 19.82
CA GLY A 279 -47.90 -26.10 19.69
C GLY A 279 -48.24 -24.70 20.23
N VAL A 280 -47.25 -23.88 20.61
CA VAL A 280 -47.48 -22.52 21.11
C VAL A 280 -48.00 -21.62 19.98
N PRO A 281 -49.04 -20.79 20.21
CA PRO A 281 -49.52 -19.82 19.21
C PRO A 281 -48.42 -18.91 18.70
N LEU A 282 -48.47 -18.50 17.40
CA LEU A 282 -47.42 -17.74 16.73
C LEU A 282 -46.98 -16.48 17.51
N LEU A 283 -47.89 -15.66 17.97
CA LEU A 283 -47.59 -14.40 18.65
C LEU A 283 -46.96 -14.68 20.03
N GLU A 284 -47.44 -15.65 20.74
CA GLU A 284 -46.91 -16.05 22.04
C GLU A 284 -45.52 -16.67 21.91
N ALA A 285 -45.29 -17.49 20.90
CA ALA A 285 -43.97 -18.07 20.60
C ALA A 285 -42.94 -16.97 20.30
N ILE A 286 -43.31 -15.93 19.55
CA ILE A 286 -42.43 -14.78 19.26
C ILE A 286 -42.08 -14.01 20.53
N HIS A 287 -43.08 -13.74 21.39
CA HIS A 287 -42.86 -13.03 22.66
C HIS A 287 -41.96 -13.83 23.61
N GLU A 288 -42.27 -15.13 23.78
CA GLU A 288 -41.52 -15.97 24.70
C GLU A 288 -40.08 -16.21 24.22
N ALA A 289 -39.88 -16.47 22.93
CA ALA A 289 -38.54 -16.56 22.34
C ALA A 289 -37.77 -15.25 22.50
N GLY A 290 -38.44 -14.11 22.28
CA GLY A 290 -37.87 -12.79 22.52
C GLY A 290 -37.40 -12.59 23.96
N ARG A 291 -38.26 -12.98 24.93
CA ARG A 291 -37.92 -12.88 26.36
C ARG A 291 -36.75 -13.77 26.76
N ARG A 292 -36.70 -15.02 26.25
CA ARG A 292 -35.61 -15.96 26.54
C ARG A 292 -34.28 -15.52 25.97
N ARG A 293 -34.28 -14.94 24.77
CA ARG A 293 -33.05 -14.56 24.04
C ARG A 293 -32.62 -13.12 24.26
N LEU A 294 -33.43 -12.25 24.86
CA LEU A 294 -33.11 -10.82 25.05
C LEU A 294 -31.78 -10.62 25.81
N ARG A 295 -31.63 -11.28 26.95
CA ARG A 295 -30.43 -11.12 27.80
C ARG A 295 -29.15 -11.60 27.11
N PRO A 296 -29.08 -12.81 26.53
CA PRO A 296 -27.92 -13.29 25.81
C PRO A 296 -27.52 -12.34 24.66
N ILE A 297 -28.48 -11.91 23.83
CA ILE A 297 -28.21 -11.03 22.67
C ILE A 297 -27.65 -9.67 23.12
N ILE A 298 -28.27 -9.02 24.09
CA ILE A 298 -27.77 -7.74 24.62
C ILE A 298 -26.38 -7.92 25.25
N MET A 299 -26.13 -9.03 25.92
CA MET A 299 -24.85 -9.28 26.58
C MET A 299 -23.73 -9.48 25.56
N THR A 300 -23.96 -10.25 24.48
CA THR A 300 -22.97 -10.45 23.40
C THR A 300 -22.68 -9.15 22.69
N SER A 301 -23.71 -8.38 22.34
CA SER A 301 -23.55 -7.09 21.64
C SER A 301 -22.81 -6.08 22.48
N LEU A 302 -23.19 -5.89 23.74
CA LEU A 302 -22.51 -4.94 24.64
C LEU A 302 -21.04 -5.32 24.88
N THR A 303 -20.75 -6.60 25.11
CA THR A 303 -19.37 -7.06 25.30
C THR A 303 -18.51 -6.80 24.06
N THR A 304 -19.04 -7.05 22.87
CA THR A 304 -18.32 -6.81 21.61
C THR A 304 -18.12 -5.29 21.39
N ILE A 305 -19.16 -4.47 21.61
CA ILE A 305 -19.05 -3.01 21.49
C ILE A 305 -17.99 -2.47 22.47
N PHE A 306 -18.07 -2.83 23.75
CA PHE A 306 -17.09 -2.37 24.75
C PHE A 306 -15.68 -2.86 24.50
N ALA A 307 -15.50 -4.04 23.89
CA ALA A 307 -14.19 -4.53 23.48
C ALA A 307 -13.57 -3.68 22.37
N MET A 308 -14.39 -3.04 21.50
CA MET A 308 -13.91 -2.17 20.42
C MET A 308 -13.66 -0.71 20.87
N VAL A 309 -14.30 -0.25 21.96
CA VAL A 309 -14.16 1.12 22.45
C VAL A 309 -12.71 1.55 22.71
N PRO A 310 -11.84 0.76 23.33
CA PRO A 310 -10.44 1.16 23.54
C PRO A 310 -9.69 1.46 22.23
N LEU A 311 -10.01 0.79 21.13
CA LEU A 311 -9.36 1.00 19.83
C LEU A 311 -9.69 2.37 19.22
N LEU A 312 -10.81 2.99 19.60
CA LEU A 312 -11.15 4.35 19.16
C LEU A 312 -10.23 5.41 19.75
N PHE A 313 -9.70 5.17 20.94
CA PHE A 313 -8.83 6.10 21.66
C PHE A 313 -7.34 5.79 21.51
N SER A 314 -6.99 4.83 20.68
CA SER A 314 -5.60 4.52 20.34
C SER A 314 -4.98 5.64 19.50
N TYR A 315 -3.71 5.99 19.77
CA TYR A 315 -2.93 7.03 19.07
C TYR A 315 -1.63 6.48 18.47
N ASP A 316 -1.51 5.17 18.38
CA ASP A 316 -0.35 4.50 17.80
C ASP A 316 -0.34 4.56 16.27
N LEU A 317 0.78 4.21 15.64
CA LEU A 317 0.94 4.17 14.17
C LEU A 317 -0.11 3.30 13.45
N GLY A 318 -0.70 2.31 14.14
CA GLY A 318 -1.81 1.48 13.63
C GLY A 318 -3.21 2.06 13.86
N SER A 319 -3.35 3.17 14.58
CA SER A 319 -4.65 3.70 14.98
C SER A 319 -5.50 4.17 13.80
N GLU A 320 -4.88 4.69 12.73
CA GLU A 320 -5.57 5.10 11.51
C GLU A 320 -6.29 3.94 10.82
N LEU A 321 -5.75 2.71 10.95
CA LEU A 321 -6.36 1.50 10.42
C LEU A 321 -7.40 0.90 11.37
N GLN A 322 -7.16 0.98 12.69
CA GLN A 322 -8.02 0.37 13.70
C GLN A 322 -9.29 1.17 13.98
N LYS A 323 -9.26 2.49 13.87
CA LYS A 323 -10.43 3.36 14.11
C LYS A 323 -11.58 3.08 13.13
N PRO A 324 -11.39 3.06 11.79
CA PRO A 324 -12.45 2.73 10.85
C PRO A 324 -13.02 1.32 11.05
N LEU A 325 -12.16 0.34 11.35
CA LEU A 325 -12.58 -1.02 11.71
C LEU A 325 -13.53 -1.00 12.91
N SER A 326 -13.13 -0.35 14.01
CA SER A 326 -13.89 -0.31 15.26
C SER A 326 -15.22 0.42 15.09
N ILE A 327 -15.24 1.54 14.36
CA ILE A 327 -16.46 2.30 14.06
C ILE A 327 -17.43 1.44 13.25
N ALA A 328 -16.95 0.76 12.22
CA ALA A 328 -17.78 -0.13 11.41
C ALA A 328 -18.38 -1.25 12.25
N MET A 329 -17.57 -1.90 13.10
CA MET A 329 -18.03 -2.98 13.98
C MET A 329 -19.05 -2.48 15.02
N ILE A 330 -18.80 -1.36 15.67
CA ILE A 330 -19.74 -0.77 16.65
C ILE A 330 -21.05 -0.40 15.96
N GLY A 331 -20.99 0.21 14.79
CA GLY A 331 -22.17 0.58 14.00
C GLY A 331 -23.02 -0.62 13.64
N THR A 332 -22.43 -1.64 13.04
CA THR A 332 -23.10 -2.87 12.64
C THR A 332 -23.71 -3.61 13.85
N MET A 333 -22.94 -3.75 14.95
CA MET A 333 -23.44 -4.41 16.17
C MET A 333 -24.58 -3.66 16.81
N THR A 334 -24.55 -2.33 16.83
CA THR A 334 -25.60 -1.52 17.46
C THR A 334 -26.93 -1.68 16.71
N ILE A 335 -26.91 -1.48 15.40
CA ILE A 335 -28.13 -1.56 14.59
C ILE A 335 -28.58 -3.00 14.42
N GLY A 336 -27.66 -3.94 14.19
CA GLY A 336 -27.97 -5.36 14.01
C GLY A 336 -28.66 -5.95 15.23
N THR A 337 -28.21 -5.60 16.42
CA THR A 337 -28.92 -6.01 17.65
C THR A 337 -30.38 -5.50 17.66
N LEU A 338 -30.62 -4.24 17.26
CA LEU A 338 -31.96 -3.70 17.16
C LEU A 338 -32.79 -4.40 16.09
N VAL A 339 -32.20 -4.65 14.91
CA VAL A 339 -32.86 -5.36 13.81
C VAL A 339 -33.23 -6.78 14.21
N SER A 340 -32.28 -7.52 14.80
CA SER A 340 -32.49 -8.84 15.32
C SER A 340 -33.63 -8.91 16.38
N LEU A 341 -33.66 -7.91 17.27
CA LEU A 341 -34.64 -7.88 18.35
C LEU A 341 -36.06 -7.50 17.89
N PHE A 342 -36.18 -6.57 16.92
CA PHE A 342 -37.51 -6.01 16.56
C PHE A 342 -37.91 -6.32 15.12
N ILE A 343 -37.05 -6.19 14.16
CA ILE A 343 -37.41 -6.31 12.74
C ILE A 343 -37.57 -7.77 12.33
N ILE A 344 -36.63 -8.63 12.70
CA ILE A 344 -36.69 -10.06 12.35
C ILE A 344 -37.96 -10.73 12.87
N PRO A 345 -38.37 -10.59 14.15
CA PRO A 345 -39.62 -11.15 14.61
C PRO A 345 -40.87 -10.59 13.93
N LEU A 346 -40.85 -9.28 13.60
CA LEU A 346 -41.92 -8.62 12.88
C LEU A 346 -42.09 -9.22 11.47
N LEU A 347 -40.97 -9.36 10.74
CA LEU A 347 -40.94 -9.98 9.40
C LEU A 347 -41.40 -11.43 9.46
N TYR A 348 -40.96 -12.20 10.48
CA TYR A 348 -41.39 -13.57 10.70
C TYR A 348 -42.90 -13.65 10.93
N TRP A 349 -43.46 -12.80 11.80
CA TRP A 349 -44.88 -12.70 12.02
C TRP A 349 -45.64 -12.36 10.73
N PHE A 350 -45.20 -11.41 9.97
CA PHE A 350 -45.84 -10.95 8.75
C PHE A 350 -45.94 -12.07 7.70
N ILE A 351 -44.92 -12.89 7.56
CA ILE A 351 -44.90 -14.01 6.59
C ILE A 351 -45.76 -15.19 7.07
N TYR A 352 -45.67 -15.50 8.36
CA TYR A 352 -46.30 -16.70 8.87
C TYR A 352 -47.73 -16.50 9.41
N ARG A 353 -48.21 -15.27 9.60
CA ARG A 353 -49.58 -14.97 10.08
C ARG A 353 -50.67 -15.56 9.18
N ASN A 354 -50.45 -15.55 7.85
CA ASN A 354 -51.45 -16.04 6.90
C ASN A 354 -51.43 -17.58 6.75
N LYS A 355 -50.36 -18.24 7.15
CA LYS A 355 -50.29 -19.73 7.15
C LYS A 355 -51.01 -20.38 8.34
N VAL A 356 -51.34 -19.63 9.37
CA VAL A 356 -52.10 -20.10 10.54
C VAL A 356 -53.60 -20.10 10.29
N LYS A 357 -54.07 -19.43 9.21
CA LYS A 357 -55.49 -19.42 8.83
C LYS A 357 -55.91 -20.52 7.87
N ARG A 358 -55.03 -21.44 7.51
CA ARG A 358 -55.32 -22.65 6.77
C ARG A 358 -54.98 -23.87 7.66
#